data_d4ce28b1cedb8d5b361c889714c6f7a5
#
_entry.id   d4ce28b1cedb8d5b361c889714c6f7a5
#
_cell.length_a   1.000
_cell.length_b   1.000
_cell.length_c   1.000
_cell.angle_alpha   90.00
_cell.angle_beta   90.00
_cell.angle_gamma   90.00
#
_symmetry.space_group_name_H-M   'P 1'
#
loop_
_entity.id
_entity.type
_entity.pdbx_description
1 polymer ?
#
loop_
_entity_poly.entity_id
_entity_poly.type
_entity_poly.pdbx_seq_one_letter_code
_entity_poly.pdbx_strand_id
1 'polypeptide(L)'
;MALLKGFRVKVRIMSSDSKLAKTRNIGIIAHIDAGKTTITERILYYTGRVHKMGEVHDGEATMDWMLDERERGITITSAVTSCNWRNHTINIIDTPGHVDFTMEVERSLRVLDGAIGIFCGVGGVEPQSETVWHQADRYKVPKIAFINKMDRIGAD
;
A
#
# COMPACT_ATOMS: atom_id res chain seq x y z
N MET A 1 -57.22 5.55 -20.22
CA MET A 1 -56.18 4.86 -21.03
C MET A 1 -54.94 5.74 -21.02
N ALA A 2 -54.05 5.52 -20.04
CA ALA A 2 -52.83 6.31 -19.82
C ALA A 2 -51.62 5.53 -20.31
N LEU A 3 -50.98 6.05 -21.35
CA LEU A 3 -49.75 5.50 -21.92
C LEU A 3 -48.56 5.78 -20.97
N LEU A 4 -48.08 4.77 -20.30
CA LEU A 4 -46.77 4.78 -19.64
C LEU A 4 -45.68 4.71 -20.72
N LYS A 5 -45.06 5.85 -21.05
CA LYS A 5 -43.89 5.92 -21.89
C LYS A 5 -42.72 5.20 -21.16
N GLY A 6 -42.24 4.13 -21.76
CA GLY A 6 -41.17 3.31 -21.22
C GLY A 6 -39.88 4.08 -21.01
N PHE A 7 -39.39 4.10 -19.79
CA PHE A 7 -38.05 4.55 -19.43
C PHE A 7 -37.06 3.46 -19.86
N ARG A 8 -36.38 3.66 -20.99
CA ARG A 8 -35.24 2.78 -21.38
C ARG A 8 -34.04 3.16 -20.55
N VAL A 9 -33.81 2.44 -19.48
CA VAL A 9 -32.55 2.52 -18.74
C VAL A 9 -31.46 1.92 -19.62
N LYS A 10 -30.59 2.75 -20.19
CA LYS A 10 -29.43 2.32 -20.93
C LYS A 10 -28.36 1.88 -19.92
N VAL A 11 -28.35 0.62 -19.52
CA VAL A 11 -27.25 0.05 -18.74
C VAL A 11 -26.01 0.03 -19.63
N ARG A 12 -25.09 0.96 -19.42
CA ARG A 12 -23.79 0.95 -20.07
C ARG A 12 -22.95 -0.09 -19.35
N ILE A 13 -22.88 -1.29 -19.90
CA ILE A 13 -21.91 -2.30 -19.45
C ILE A 13 -20.53 -1.67 -19.69
N MET A 14 -19.82 -1.36 -18.63
CA MET A 14 -18.45 -0.86 -18.71
C MET A 14 -17.61 -1.99 -19.33
N SER A 15 -17.00 -1.74 -20.48
CA SER A 15 -16.07 -2.68 -21.10
C SER A 15 -14.94 -3.01 -20.14
N SER A 16 -14.38 -4.23 -20.23
CA SER A 16 -13.22 -4.67 -19.45
C SER A 16 -11.98 -3.75 -19.62
N ASP A 17 -12.01 -2.89 -20.63
CA ASP A 17 -10.99 -1.87 -20.91
C ASP A 17 -11.21 -0.54 -20.18
N SER A 18 -12.18 -0.45 -19.29
CA SER A 18 -12.37 0.76 -18.50
C SER A 18 -11.13 1.03 -17.63
N LYS A 19 -10.78 2.30 -17.45
CA LYS A 19 -9.66 2.73 -16.61
C LYS A 19 -9.75 2.12 -15.20
N LEU A 20 -10.97 1.97 -14.66
CA LEU A 20 -11.23 1.35 -13.36
C LEU A 20 -10.87 -0.14 -13.33
N ALA A 21 -11.11 -0.88 -14.41
CA ALA A 21 -10.75 -2.30 -14.49
C ALA A 21 -9.24 -2.52 -14.42
N LYS A 22 -8.43 -1.52 -14.78
CA LYS A 22 -6.96 -1.54 -14.77
C LYS A 22 -6.35 -0.80 -13.58
N THR A 23 -7.14 -0.31 -12.63
CA THR A 23 -6.64 0.35 -11.42
C THR A 23 -6.63 -0.63 -10.26
N ARG A 24 -5.55 -0.64 -9.46
CA ARG A 24 -5.40 -1.43 -8.25
C ARG A 24 -4.89 -0.57 -7.11
N ASN A 25 -5.54 -0.69 -5.98
CA ASN A 25 -5.12 -0.07 -4.73
C ASN A 25 -4.40 -1.11 -3.89
N ILE A 26 -3.11 -0.93 -3.68
CA ILE A 26 -2.25 -1.86 -2.95
C ILE A 26 -1.75 -1.18 -1.69
N GLY A 27 -2.03 -1.77 -0.53
CA GLY A 27 -1.53 -1.34 0.76
C GLY A 27 -0.16 -1.94 1.06
N ILE A 28 0.72 -1.17 1.67
CA ILE A 28 1.97 -1.68 2.21
C ILE A 28 1.88 -1.66 3.73
N ILE A 29 1.95 -2.84 4.33
CA ILE A 29 1.81 -3.09 5.76
C ILE A 29 3.17 -3.57 6.27
N ALA A 30 3.69 -2.91 7.29
CA ALA A 30 4.96 -3.29 7.88
C ALA A 30 5.03 -2.85 9.33
N HIS A 31 5.76 -3.58 10.14
CA HIS A 31 6.19 -3.07 11.42
C HIS A 31 7.28 -1.99 11.27
N ILE A 32 7.56 -1.25 12.34
CA ILE A 32 8.62 -0.25 12.37
C ILE A 32 9.95 -0.91 11.97
N ASP A 33 10.74 -0.23 11.17
CA ASP A 33 12.04 -0.71 10.67
C ASP A 33 12.04 -1.99 9.83
N ALA A 34 10.90 -2.57 9.46
CA ALA A 34 10.87 -3.70 8.52
C ALA A 34 11.33 -3.33 7.10
N GLY A 35 11.43 -2.02 6.81
CA GLY A 35 11.88 -1.49 5.52
C GLY A 35 10.75 -1.12 4.58
N LYS A 36 9.62 -0.68 5.11
CA LYS A 36 8.45 -0.24 4.35
C LYS A 36 8.82 0.83 3.32
N THR A 37 9.38 1.94 3.76
CA THR A 37 9.79 3.06 2.88
C THR A 37 10.80 2.60 1.84
N THR A 38 11.78 1.78 2.21
CA THR A 38 12.78 1.26 1.27
C THR A 38 12.12 0.46 0.14
N ILE A 39 11.17 -0.42 0.44
CA ILE A 39 10.48 -1.23 -0.57
C ILE A 39 9.59 -0.36 -1.45
N THR A 40 8.87 0.60 -0.87
CA THR A 40 8.04 1.55 -1.62
C THR A 40 8.90 2.34 -2.62
N GLU A 41 10.01 2.90 -2.19
CA GLU A 41 10.97 3.63 -3.07
C GLU A 41 11.51 2.72 -4.19
N ARG A 42 11.81 1.44 -3.91
CA ARG A 42 12.23 0.47 -4.94
C ARG A 42 11.12 0.21 -5.97
N ILE A 43 9.88 0.06 -5.54
CA ILE A 43 8.74 -0.10 -6.46
C ILE A 43 8.61 1.13 -7.35
N LEU A 44 8.69 2.34 -6.80
CA LEU A 44 8.61 3.59 -7.56
C LEU A 44 9.76 3.73 -8.56
N TYR A 45 10.96 3.33 -8.18
CA TYR A 45 12.13 3.34 -9.06
C TYR A 45 11.96 2.35 -10.21
N TYR A 46 11.66 1.09 -9.94
CA TYR A 46 11.51 0.06 -10.98
C TYR A 46 10.30 0.29 -11.90
N THR A 47 9.30 1.01 -11.46
CA THR A 47 8.16 1.43 -12.29
C THR A 47 8.43 2.71 -13.07
N GLY A 48 9.62 3.29 -12.95
CA GLY A 48 10.04 4.51 -13.64
C GLY A 48 9.35 5.80 -13.12
N ARG A 49 8.74 5.73 -11.94
CA ARG A 49 8.09 6.90 -11.34
C ARG A 49 9.09 7.87 -10.74
N VAL A 50 10.20 7.36 -10.21
CA VAL A 50 11.34 8.13 -9.65
C VAL A 50 12.59 7.76 -10.42
N HIS A 51 13.45 8.72 -10.66
CA HIS A 51 14.69 8.53 -11.42
C HIS A 51 15.89 8.15 -10.54
N LYS A 52 15.83 8.43 -9.26
CA LYS A 52 16.87 8.11 -8.27
C LYS A 52 16.24 7.30 -7.13
N MET A 53 16.95 6.31 -6.64
CA MET A 53 16.54 5.60 -5.43
C MET A 53 16.82 6.52 -4.22
N GLY A 54 15.77 6.98 -3.55
CA GLY A 54 15.89 7.66 -2.27
C GLY A 54 16.21 6.67 -1.16
N GLU A 55 17.13 7.03 -0.26
CA GLU A 55 17.39 6.28 0.95
C GLU A 55 16.82 7.00 2.16
N VAL A 56 16.22 6.25 3.09
CA VAL A 56 15.57 6.81 4.29
C VAL A 56 16.59 7.56 5.14
N HIS A 57 17.83 7.06 5.21
CA HIS A 57 18.90 7.66 6.00
C HIS A 57 19.40 8.99 5.44
N ASP A 58 19.23 9.24 4.15
CA ASP A 58 19.66 10.48 3.49
C ASP A 58 18.52 11.52 3.42
N GLY A 59 17.33 11.22 3.94
CA GLY A 59 16.16 12.12 3.91
C GLY A 59 15.61 12.40 2.50
N GLU A 60 15.97 11.57 1.52
CA GLU A 60 15.60 11.71 0.11
C GLU A 60 14.36 10.87 -0.28
N ALA A 61 13.69 10.21 0.67
CA ALA A 61 12.55 9.37 0.40
C ALA A 61 11.34 10.19 -0.09
N THR A 62 10.76 9.79 -1.22
CA THR A 62 9.65 10.50 -1.89
C THR A 62 8.35 10.41 -1.11
N MET A 63 8.17 9.34 -0.32
CA MET A 63 6.93 9.09 0.43
C MET A 63 6.88 9.81 1.78
N ASP A 64 8.03 10.07 2.39
CA ASP A 64 8.12 10.75 3.67
C ASP A 64 8.21 12.27 3.45
N TRP A 65 7.09 12.90 3.12
CA TRP A 65 7.03 14.33 2.77
C TRP A 65 6.89 15.26 3.99
N MET A 66 6.48 14.75 5.16
CA MET A 66 6.40 15.52 6.39
C MET A 66 7.76 15.52 7.11
N LEU A 67 8.15 16.69 7.64
CA LEU A 67 9.40 16.83 8.41
C LEU A 67 9.45 15.87 9.60
N ASP A 68 8.33 15.71 10.33
CA ASP A 68 8.23 14.82 11.49
C ASP A 68 8.38 13.33 11.10
N GLU A 69 7.94 12.94 9.91
CA GLU A 69 8.10 11.57 9.38
C GLU A 69 9.57 11.29 9.05
N ARG A 70 10.26 12.27 8.44
CA ARG A 70 11.69 12.17 8.12
C ARG A 70 12.56 12.09 9.37
N GLU A 71 12.29 12.93 10.38
CA GLU A 71 13.07 12.95 11.61
C GLU A 71 12.90 11.67 12.45
N ARG A 72 11.71 11.08 12.43
CA ARG A 72 11.39 9.89 13.22
C ARG A 72 11.54 8.58 12.46
N GLY A 73 11.66 8.63 11.13
CA GLY A 73 11.72 7.44 10.27
C GLY A 73 10.44 6.58 10.27
N ILE A 74 9.29 7.20 10.63
CA ILE A 74 7.99 6.52 10.71
C ILE A 74 6.94 7.26 9.88
N THR A 75 6.04 6.54 9.22
CA THR A 75 4.90 7.11 8.52
C THR A 75 3.80 7.46 9.53
N ILE A 76 3.37 8.70 9.56
CA ILE A 76 2.32 9.20 10.47
C ILE A 76 0.99 9.26 9.73
N THR A 77 0.99 9.75 8.50
CA THR A 77 -0.23 9.92 7.68
C THR A 77 -0.19 8.99 6.48
N SER A 78 -1.33 8.37 6.14
CA SER A 78 -1.42 7.55 4.93
C SER A 78 -1.09 8.37 3.69
N ALA A 79 0.00 8.04 3.03
CA ALA A 79 0.40 8.64 1.77
C ALA A 79 -0.06 7.76 0.60
N VAL A 80 -0.49 8.40 -0.48
CA VAL A 80 -0.89 7.69 -1.70
C VAL A 80 -0.02 8.16 -2.85
N THR A 81 0.64 7.22 -3.49
CA THR A 81 1.36 7.48 -4.74
C THR A 81 0.91 6.51 -5.82
N SER A 82 1.00 6.92 -7.09
CA SER A 82 0.56 6.09 -8.21
C SER A 82 1.73 5.79 -9.13
N CYS A 83 1.83 4.55 -9.57
CA CYS A 83 2.75 4.13 -10.61
C CYS A 83 2.01 3.29 -11.66
N ASN A 84 2.66 3.08 -12.81
CA ASN A 84 2.10 2.29 -13.89
C ASN A 84 2.95 1.04 -14.13
N TRP A 85 2.28 -0.11 -14.21
CA TRP A 85 2.95 -1.37 -14.51
C TRP A 85 2.07 -2.25 -15.40
N ARG A 86 2.61 -2.73 -16.52
CA ARG A 86 1.91 -3.64 -17.48
C ARG A 86 0.48 -3.21 -17.79
N ASN A 87 0.29 -1.95 -18.20
CA ASN A 87 -1.02 -1.35 -18.52
C ASN A 87 -2.00 -1.24 -17.34
N HIS A 88 -1.53 -1.37 -16.10
CA HIS A 88 -2.30 -1.12 -14.90
C HIS A 88 -1.80 0.13 -14.19
N THR A 89 -2.72 0.89 -13.63
CA THR A 89 -2.40 1.95 -12.66
C THR A 89 -2.43 1.32 -11.26
N ILE A 90 -1.34 1.41 -10.55
CA ILE A 90 -1.21 0.90 -9.19
C ILE A 90 -1.11 2.10 -8.26
N ASN A 91 -2.08 2.25 -7.38
CA ASN A 91 -2.05 3.20 -6.28
C ASN A 91 -1.44 2.49 -5.09
N ILE A 92 -0.27 2.94 -4.67
CA ILE A 92 0.39 2.47 -3.46
C ILE A 92 -0.10 3.32 -2.31
N ILE A 93 -0.75 2.68 -1.34
CA ILE A 93 -1.25 3.32 -0.13
C ILE A 93 -0.30 2.90 0.99
N ASP A 94 0.52 3.84 1.40
CA ASP A 94 1.44 3.64 2.52
C ASP A 94 0.68 3.84 3.82
N THR A 95 0.53 2.76 4.60
CA THR A 95 -0.22 2.80 5.85
C THR A 95 0.72 3.00 7.03
N PRO A 96 0.32 3.82 8.04
CA PRO A 96 1.10 3.94 9.26
C PRO A 96 1.33 2.57 9.90
N GLY A 97 2.57 2.29 10.29
CA GLY A 97 2.95 1.02 10.93
C GLY A 97 2.75 1.01 12.45
N HIS A 98 2.34 2.13 13.05
CA HIS A 98 2.24 2.27 14.50
C HIS A 98 0.84 1.88 15.02
N VAL A 99 0.79 1.22 16.18
CA VAL A 99 -0.48 0.78 16.82
C VAL A 99 -1.42 1.93 17.18
N ASP A 100 -0.90 3.14 17.35
CA ASP A 100 -1.68 4.32 17.71
C ASP A 100 -2.54 4.85 16.55
N PHE A 101 -2.28 4.42 15.30
CA PHE A 101 -2.98 4.87 14.09
C PHE A 101 -4.00 3.85 13.57
N THR A 102 -4.67 3.13 14.47
CA THR A 102 -5.64 2.06 14.13
C THR A 102 -6.75 2.54 13.19
N MET A 103 -7.24 3.77 13.37
CA MET A 103 -8.33 4.33 12.54
C MET A 103 -7.88 4.61 11.10
N GLU A 104 -6.67 5.11 10.90
CA GLU A 104 -6.07 5.36 9.58
C GLU A 104 -5.81 4.03 8.86
N VAL A 105 -5.31 3.03 9.57
CA VAL A 105 -5.10 1.68 9.03
C VAL A 105 -6.44 1.08 8.59
N GLU A 106 -7.47 1.13 9.42
CA GLU A 106 -8.80 0.60 9.08
C GLU A 106 -9.44 1.32 7.88
N ARG A 107 -9.31 2.64 7.78
CA ARG A 107 -9.80 3.40 6.63
C ARG A 107 -9.08 2.99 5.34
N SER A 108 -7.77 2.82 5.41
CA SER A 108 -6.96 2.38 4.28
C SER A 108 -7.36 0.99 3.83
N LEU A 109 -7.50 0.03 4.75
CA LEU A 109 -7.85 -1.37 4.44
C LEU A 109 -9.18 -1.50 3.67
N ARG A 110 -10.14 -0.60 3.88
CA ARG A 110 -11.46 -0.65 3.21
C ARG A 110 -11.41 -0.39 1.71
N VAL A 111 -10.36 0.28 1.23
CA VAL A 111 -10.23 0.67 -0.18
C VAL A 111 -9.19 -0.15 -0.93
N LEU A 112 -8.52 -1.11 -0.26
CA LEU A 112 -7.48 -1.93 -0.85
C LEU A 112 -8.04 -3.08 -1.67
N ASP A 113 -7.45 -3.31 -2.83
CA ASP A 113 -7.63 -4.52 -3.64
C ASP A 113 -6.68 -5.64 -3.18
N GLY A 114 -5.60 -5.30 -2.49
CA GLY A 114 -4.63 -6.23 -1.92
C GLY A 114 -3.62 -5.53 -1.02
N ALA A 115 -2.87 -6.31 -0.26
CA ALA A 115 -1.83 -5.80 0.63
C ALA A 115 -0.53 -6.60 0.54
N ILE A 116 0.59 -5.91 0.77
CA ILE A 116 1.92 -6.50 0.92
C ILE A 116 2.32 -6.36 2.38
N GLY A 117 2.42 -7.47 3.11
CA GLY A 117 2.96 -7.52 4.46
C GLY A 117 4.47 -7.69 4.41
N ILE A 118 5.22 -6.73 4.93
CA ILE A 118 6.68 -6.77 4.98
C ILE A 118 7.11 -7.25 6.35
N PHE A 119 7.86 -8.34 6.36
CA PHE A 119 8.44 -8.93 7.57
C PHE A 119 9.96 -8.79 7.54
N CYS A 120 10.56 -8.61 8.70
CA CYS A 120 12.01 -8.57 8.84
C CYS A 120 12.56 -10.00 9.05
N GLY A 121 13.47 -10.46 8.19
CA GLY A 121 14.10 -11.78 8.33
C GLY A 121 14.87 -11.97 9.64
N VAL A 122 15.29 -10.88 10.28
CA VAL A 122 15.98 -10.93 11.59
C VAL A 122 15.01 -10.86 12.77
N GLY A 123 14.01 -9.94 12.68
CA GLY A 123 13.03 -9.74 13.76
C GLY A 123 11.85 -10.72 13.72
N GLY A 124 11.63 -11.38 12.59
CA GLY A 124 10.53 -12.32 12.43
C GLY A 124 9.15 -11.64 12.42
N VAL A 125 8.17 -12.33 12.97
CA VAL A 125 6.80 -11.84 13.12
C VAL A 125 6.69 -11.07 14.43
N GLU A 126 6.37 -9.78 14.32
CA GLU A 126 6.20 -8.91 15.48
C GLU A 126 4.72 -8.64 15.78
N PRO A 127 4.34 -8.34 17.03
CA PRO A 127 2.94 -8.14 17.43
C PRO A 127 2.18 -7.11 16.60
N GLN A 128 2.87 -6.07 16.13
CA GLN A 128 2.26 -5.05 15.26
C GLN A 128 1.92 -5.61 13.89
N SER A 129 2.81 -6.41 13.30
CA SER A 129 2.58 -7.07 12.01
C SER A 129 1.41 -8.04 12.10
N GLU A 130 1.33 -8.79 13.17
CA GLU A 130 0.24 -9.73 13.44
C GLU A 130 -1.10 -9.01 13.55
N THR A 131 -1.14 -7.91 14.33
CA THR A 131 -2.35 -7.10 14.50
C THR A 131 -2.89 -6.59 13.17
N VAL A 132 -2.05 -5.97 12.34
CA VAL A 132 -2.48 -5.42 11.04
C VAL A 132 -2.81 -6.54 10.06
N TRP A 133 -2.13 -7.68 10.14
CA TRP A 133 -2.44 -8.86 9.34
C TRP A 133 -3.85 -9.38 9.64
N HIS A 134 -4.23 -9.50 10.91
CA HIS A 134 -5.58 -9.88 11.32
C HIS A 134 -6.64 -8.83 10.97
N GLN A 135 -6.30 -7.54 11.04
CA GLN A 135 -7.21 -6.50 10.57
C GLN A 135 -7.48 -6.65 9.07
N ALA A 136 -6.46 -6.92 8.26
CA ALA A 136 -6.63 -7.16 6.83
C ALA A 136 -7.51 -8.40 6.55
N ASP A 137 -7.43 -9.46 7.37
CA ASP A 137 -8.34 -10.62 7.29
C ASP A 137 -9.79 -10.22 7.56
N ARG A 138 -10.01 -9.41 8.58
CA ARG A 138 -11.36 -8.91 8.93
C ARG A 138 -12.02 -8.16 7.77
N TYR A 139 -11.22 -7.40 7.00
CA TYR A 139 -11.68 -6.69 5.81
C TYR A 139 -11.60 -7.53 4.52
N LYS A 140 -11.21 -8.80 4.62
CA LYS A 140 -11.07 -9.75 3.49
C LYS A 140 -10.13 -9.24 2.40
N VAL A 141 -9.11 -8.50 2.78
CA VAL A 141 -8.08 -8.00 1.86
C VAL A 141 -7.11 -9.15 1.53
N PRO A 142 -6.95 -9.52 0.26
CA PRO A 142 -5.92 -10.48 -0.15
C PRO A 142 -4.53 -9.98 0.23
N LYS A 143 -3.67 -10.88 0.73
CA LYS A 143 -2.35 -10.51 1.24
C LYS A 143 -1.26 -11.39 0.66
N ILE A 144 -0.07 -10.79 0.48
CA ILE A 144 1.17 -11.52 0.25
C ILE A 144 2.19 -11.11 1.31
N ALA A 145 3.03 -12.04 1.74
CA ALA A 145 4.14 -11.76 2.62
C ALA A 145 5.40 -11.49 1.80
N PHE A 146 6.14 -10.46 2.19
CA PHE A 146 7.46 -10.14 1.66
C PHE A 146 8.46 -10.13 2.82
N ILE A 147 9.47 -11.01 2.77
CA ILE A 147 10.52 -11.10 3.79
C ILE A 147 11.69 -10.26 3.35
N ASN A 148 11.99 -9.24 4.12
CA ASN A 148 13.06 -8.27 3.87
C ASN A 148 14.26 -8.52 4.78
N LYS A 149 15.42 -7.92 4.44
CA LYS A 149 16.67 -7.99 5.22
C LYS A 149 17.26 -9.40 5.34
N MET A 150 17.02 -10.25 4.35
CA MET A 150 17.59 -11.60 4.29
C MET A 150 19.12 -11.63 4.14
N ASP A 151 19.71 -10.49 3.82
CA ASP A 151 21.16 -10.25 3.72
C ASP A 151 21.82 -9.99 5.08
N ARG A 152 21.04 -9.82 6.14
CA ARG A 152 21.57 -9.50 7.47
C ARG A 152 21.94 -10.77 8.25
N ILE A 153 22.97 -10.64 9.09
CA ILE A 153 23.37 -11.72 10.00
C ILE A 153 22.23 -12.00 10.98
N GLY A 154 21.85 -13.28 11.11
CA GLY A 154 20.74 -13.72 11.95
C GLY A 154 19.39 -13.73 11.27
N ALA A 155 19.34 -13.52 9.96
CA ALA A 155 18.11 -13.74 9.19
C ALA A 155 17.83 -15.25 9.03
N ASP A 156 16.58 -15.65 9.32
CA ASP A 156 16.07 -17.02 9.22
C ASP A 156 14.63 -17.01 8.61
#